data_5f0dff5a15849c678112f2170edbb423
#
_entry.id   5f0dff5a15849c678112f2170edbb423
#
_cell.length_a   1.000
_cell.length_b   1.000
_cell.length_c   1.000
_cell.angle_alpha   90.00
_cell.angle_beta   90.00
_cell.angle_gamma   90.00
#
_symmetry.space_group_name_H-M   'P 1'
#
loop_
_entity.id
_entity.type
_entity.pdbx_description
1 polymer ?
#
loop_
_entity_poly.entity_id
_entity_poly.type
_entity_poly.pdbx_seq_one_letter_code
_entity_poly.pdbx_strand_id
1 'polypeptide(L)'
;MARSVFYYHLKRLKAKDKYADEKDNIKSIFHEHKGRYGYRRVTAEMRNRGFIINHKTVQRLMQSMNIKSQIRKVRYRSYKGEVGRIAPNIINRDFEASAPNQKWATDVTQINIGSTKLYLSPILDMFNGEIISYNISKSPNLEQIYDMLDKAFEKYDKLDGLILHSDQGWQYQHFGYRQRIEEHHIIQSMSRKGNCLDNAMAENFFGIMKSELLYAEEFDSPEAFIKALDEYIDYYNNKRIKSRLKGKSPVQYRTLSQIG
;
A
#
# COMPACT_ATOMS: atom_id res chain seq x y z
N MET A 1 -2.97 -45.63 28.18
CA MET A 1 -3.32 -44.29 28.70
C MET A 1 -4.00 -44.44 30.04
N ALA A 2 -3.60 -43.67 31.07
CA ALA A 2 -4.26 -43.72 32.38
C ALA A 2 -5.72 -43.25 32.28
N ARG A 3 -6.64 -43.88 33.03
CA ARG A 3 -8.08 -43.58 33.00
C ARG A 3 -8.39 -42.11 33.30
N SER A 4 -7.65 -41.49 34.19
CA SER A 4 -7.74 -40.08 34.55
C SER A 4 -7.40 -39.14 33.34
N VAL A 5 -6.36 -39.51 32.57
CA VAL A 5 -5.94 -38.76 31.37
C VAL A 5 -7.00 -38.86 30.27
N PHE A 6 -7.62 -40.03 30.09
CA PHE A 6 -8.70 -40.23 29.14
C PHE A 6 -9.94 -39.33 29.46
N TYR A 7 -10.39 -39.34 30.70
CA TYR A 7 -11.51 -38.50 31.13
C TYR A 7 -11.20 -37.02 31.10
N TYR A 8 -9.96 -36.63 31.39
CA TYR A 8 -9.49 -35.24 31.22
C TYR A 8 -9.61 -34.78 29.76
N HIS A 9 -9.15 -35.59 28.80
CA HIS A 9 -9.28 -35.25 27.40
C HIS A 9 -10.74 -35.27 26.91
N LEU A 10 -11.57 -36.19 27.35
CA LEU A 10 -13.00 -36.25 27.06
C LEU A 10 -13.74 -35.01 27.57
N LYS A 11 -13.43 -34.53 28.77
CA LYS A 11 -13.99 -33.32 29.35
C LYS A 11 -13.57 -32.09 28.56
N ARG A 12 -12.32 -32.03 28.07
CA ARG A 12 -11.83 -30.94 27.18
C ARG A 12 -12.50 -30.96 25.84
N LEU A 13 -12.75 -32.09 25.23
CA LEU A 13 -13.45 -32.23 23.96
C LEU A 13 -14.93 -31.80 24.03
N LYS A 14 -15.55 -31.99 25.19
CA LYS A 14 -16.95 -31.54 25.45
C LYS A 14 -17.06 -30.11 25.95
N ALA A 15 -15.95 -29.48 26.35
CA ALA A 15 -15.98 -28.12 26.84
C ALA A 15 -16.24 -27.12 25.67
N LYS A 16 -17.11 -26.14 25.93
CA LYS A 16 -17.29 -25.02 24.99
C LYS A 16 -15.94 -24.37 24.70
N ASP A 17 -15.68 -24.09 23.43
CA ASP A 17 -14.44 -23.40 23.05
C ASP A 17 -14.43 -22.00 23.66
N LYS A 18 -13.47 -21.77 24.56
CA LYS A 18 -13.30 -20.50 25.26
C LYS A 18 -13.13 -19.30 24.29
N TYR A 19 -12.65 -19.57 23.09
CA TYR A 19 -12.32 -18.57 22.08
C TYR A 19 -13.23 -18.65 20.84
N ALA A 20 -14.45 -19.17 20.99
CA ALA A 20 -15.39 -19.33 19.87
C ALA A 20 -15.66 -17.97 19.16
N ASP A 21 -16.03 -16.97 19.93
CA ASP A 21 -16.35 -15.63 19.42
C ASP A 21 -15.14 -14.96 18.79
N GLU A 22 -13.96 -15.08 19.40
CA GLU A 22 -12.71 -14.55 18.83
C GLU A 22 -12.33 -15.26 17.54
N LYS A 23 -12.50 -16.59 17.44
CA LYS A 23 -12.23 -17.34 16.22
C LYS A 23 -13.14 -16.94 15.08
N ASP A 24 -14.43 -16.71 15.35
CA ASP A 24 -15.38 -16.30 14.33
C ASP A 24 -15.10 -14.86 13.85
N ASN A 25 -14.73 -13.97 14.75
CA ASN A 25 -14.30 -12.62 14.38
C ASN A 25 -12.99 -12.63 13.59
N ILE A 26 -12.00 -13.48 13.96
CA ILE A 26 -10.75 -13.64 13.19
C ILE A 26 -11.06 -14.11 11.76
N LYS A 27 -11.97 -15.09 11.56
CA LYS A 27 -12.39 -15.56 10.24
C LYS A 27 -13.08 -14.45 9.45
N SER A 28 -14.02 -13.74 10.08
CA SER A 28 -14.74 -12.62 9.46
C SER A 28 -13.76 -11.56 8.96
N ILE A 29 -12.83 -11.10 9.80
CA ILE A 29 -11.81 -10.12 9.43
C ILE A 29 -10.94 -10.66 8.29
N PHE A 30 -10.52 -11.93 8.35
CA PHE A 30 -9.67 -12.53 7.34
C PHE A 30 -10.36 -12.58 5.96
N HIS A 31 -11.64 -12.95 5.91
CA HIS A 31 -12.42 -13.00 4.67
C HIS A 31 -12.77 -11.61 4.14
N GLU A 32 -13.16 -10.67 5.00
CA GLU A 32 -13.44 -9.27 4.64
C GLU A 32 -12.25 -8.62 3.93
N HIS A 33 -11.03 -8.94 4.39
CA HIS A 33 -9.79 -8.45 3.80
C HIS A 33 -9.15 -9.41 2.79
N LYS A 34 -9.91 -10.36 2.22
CA LYS A 34 -9.48 -11.31 1.17
C LYS A 34 -8.16 -12.03 1.51
N GLY A 35 -7.94 -12.42 2.76
CA GLY A 35 -6.72 -13.10 3.19
C GLY A 35 -5.44 -12.25 3.28
N ARG A 36 -5.54 -10.92 3.11
CA ARG A 36 -4.40 -9.99 3.08
C ARG A 36 -3.82 -9.68 4.46
N TYR A 37 -4.55 -9.99 5.56
CA TYR A 37 -4.15 -9.66 6.92
C TYR A 37 -3.47 -10.82 7.63
N GLY A 38 -2.23 -10.60 8.06
CA GLY A 38 -1.55 -11.46 9.02
C GLY A 38 -1.98 -11.15 10.47
N TYR A 39 -1.57 -12.00 11.42
CA TYR A 39 -2.00 -11.93 12.82
C TYR A 39 -1.88 -10.53 13.46
N ARG A 40 -0.85 -9.72 13.09
CA ARG A 40 -0.68 -8.38 13.66
C ARG A 40 -1.79 -7.42 13.24
N ARG A 41 -2.19 -7.44 11.95
CA ARG A 41 -3.29 -6.62 11.45
C ARG A 41 -4.64 -7.14 11.95
N VAL A 42 -4.83 -8.47 11.97
CA VAL A 42 -6.03 -9.08 12.57
C VAL A 42 -6.16 -8.65 14.02
N THR A 43 -5.08 -8.66 14.82
CA THR A 43 -5.11 -8.17 16.21
C THR A 43 -5.49 -6.70 16.31
N ALA A 44 -4.92 -5.86 15.44
CA ALA A 44 -5.24 -4.42 15.42
C ALA A 44 -6.71 -4.19 15.07
N GLU A 45 -7.24 -4.91 14.09
CA GLU A 45 -8.65 -4.81 13.69
C GLU A 45 -9.60 -5.36 14.76
N MET A 46 -9.27 -6.46 15.42
CA MET A 46 -10.04 -6.94 16.57
C MET A 46 -10.10 -5.89 17.69
N ARG A 47 -8.99 -5.20 17.95
CA ARG A 47 -8.98 -4.10 18.94
C ARG A 47 -9.83 -2.91 18.50
N ASN A 48 -9.80 -2.55 17.20
CA ASN A 48 -10.70 -1.54 16.64
C ASN A 48 -12.20 -1.92 16.84
N ARG A 49 -12.53 -3.22 16.86
CA ARG A 49 -13.86 -3.79 17.13
C ARG A 49 -14.15 -3.97 18.64
N GLY A 50 -13.26 -3.51 19.52
CA GLY A 50 -13.46 -3.53 20.98
C GLY A 50 -12.95 -4.79 21.70
N PHE A 51 -12.32 -5.74 21.02
CA PHE A 51 -11.76 -6.93 21.67
C PHE A 51 -10.46 -6.62 22.42
N ILE A 52 -10.36 -7.07 23.66
CA ILE A 52 -9.11 -7.01 24.45
C ILE A 52 -8.36 -8.34 24.28
N ILE A 53 -7.51 -8.41 23.26
CA ILE A 53 -6.80 -9.66 22.91
C ILE A 53 -5.31 -9.44 22.66
N ASN A 54 -4.50 -10.41 23.08
CA ASN A 54 -3.06 -10.38 22.83
C ASN A 54 -2.74 -10.94 21.44
N HIS A 55 -1.78 -10.32 20.75
CA HIS A 55 -1.36 -10.73 19.40
C HIS A 55 -0.83 -12.18 19.34
N LYS A 56 -0.19 -12.68 20.41
CA LYS A 56 0.24 -14.10 20.51
C LYS A 56 -0.97 -15.05 20.54
N THR A 57 -2.07 -14.64 21.20
CA THR A 57 -3.31 -15.42 21.22
C THR A 57 -3.93 -15.46 19.82
N VAL A 58 -4.03 -14.32 19.14
CA VAL A 58 -4.54 -14.26 17.76
C VAL A 58 -3.69 -15.12 16.82
N GLN A 59 -2.36 -15.05 16.93
CA GLN A 59 -1.45 -15.89 16.13
C GLN A 59 -1.71 -17.37 16.33
N ARG A 60 -1.84 -17.81 17.59
CA ARG A 60 -2.13 -19.22 17.93
C ARG A 60 -3.50 -19.65 17.40
N LEU A 61 -4.52 -18.81 17.52
CA LEU A 61 -5.86 -19.09 17.01
C LEU A 61 -5.87 -19.21 15.49
N MET A 62 -5.22 -18.29 14.78
CA MET A 62 -5.09 -18.36 13.32
C MET A 62 -4.36 -19.66 12.89
N GLN A 63 -3.28 -20.04 13.57
CA GLN A 63 -2.58 -21.30 13.33
C GLN A 63 -3.48 -22.52 13.57
N SER A 64 -4.26 -22.53 14.66
CA SER A 64 -5.19 -23.64 14.96
C SER A 64 -6.31 -23.80 13.94
N MET A 65 -6.67 -22.73 13.24
CA MET A 65 -7.66 -22.70 12.15
C MET A 65 -7.03 -22.86 10.75
N ASN A 66 -5.71 -23.07 10.68
CA ASN A 66 -4.93 -23.11 9.44
C ASN A 66 -5.08 -21.86 8.56
N ILE A 67 -5.26 -20.69 9.18
CA ILE A 67 -5.40 -19.41 8.50
C ILE A 67 -4.03 -18.74 8.39
N LYS A 68 -3.60 -18.43 7.15
CA LYS A 68 -2.34 -17.74 6.85
C LYS A 68 -2.56 -16.63 5.84
N SER A 69 -1.94 -15.47 6.08
CA SER A 69 -1.95 -14.38 5.08
C SER A 69 -1.08 -14.71 3.88
N GLN A 70 -1.40 -14.11 2.74
CA GLN A 70 -0.58 -14.17 1.54
C GLN A 70 0.78 -13.53 1.80
N ILE A 71 1.86 -14.19 1.37
CA ILE A 71 3.24 -13.73 1.56
C ILE A 71 3.82 -13.34 0.21
N ARG A 72 4.54 -12.21 0.17
CA ARG A 72 5.25 -11.75 -1.02
C ARG A 72 6.29 -12.77 -1.49
N LYS A 73 6.16 -13.29 -2.72
CA LYS A 73 7.03 -14.34 -3.29
C LYS A 73 8.21 -13.82 -4.11
N VAL A 74 8.16 -12.56 -4.59
CA VAL A 74 9.14 -12.02 -5.55
C VAL A 74 9.69 -10.69 -5.06
N ARG A 75 11.03 -10.47 -5.23
CA ARG A 75 11.69 -9.18 -5.00
C ARG A 75 11.58 -8.32 -6.26
N TYR A 76 11.25 -7.05 -6.07
CA TYR A 76 11.22 -6.03 -7.12
C TYR A 76 12.65 -5.76 -7.65
N ARG A 77 12.78 -5.49 -8.97
CA ARG A 77 13.99 -4.99 -9.61
C ARG A 77 13.65 -3.74 -10.39
N SER A 78 14.39 -2.64 -10.18
CA SER A 78 14.22 -1.38 -10.89
C SER A 78 14.90 -1.38 -12.26
N TYR A 79 14.40 -0.55 -13.19
CA TYR A 79 14.93 -0.34 -14.54
C TYR A 79 16.00 0.77 -14.55
N LYS A 80 17.00 0.67 -15.43
CA LYS A 80 18.06 1.68 -15.61
C LYS A 80 17.81 2.45 -16.91
N GLY A 81 17.47 3.72 -16.84
CA GLY A 81 17.21 4.60 -17.99
C GLY A 81 18.31 5.65 -18.26
N GLU A 82 18.22 6.39 -19.38
CA GLU A 82 19.18 7.38 -19.88
C GLU A 82 18.94 8.81 -19.35
N VAL A 83 19.89 9.73 -19.60
CA VAL A 83 20.14 10.96 -18.84
C VAL A 83 19.50 12.20 -19.48
N GLY A 84 18.67 12.94 -18.69
CA GLY A 84 18.22 14.31 -18.90
C GLY A 84 18.66 15.23 -17.73
N ARG A 85 17.92 16.32 -17.45
CA ARG A 85 18.24 17.21 -16.33
C ARG A 85 17.79 16.58 -15.01
N ILE A 86 18.73 16.29 -14.11
CA ILE A 86 18.53 15.67 -12.81
C ILE A 86 18.35 16.76 -11.74
N ALA A 87 17.28 16.68 -10.96
CA ALA A 87 17.09 17.52 -9.78
C ALA A 87 17.88 16.97 -8.56
N PRO A 88 18.23 17.81 -7.57
CA PRO A 88 18.92 17.35 -6.36
C PRO A 88 18.05 16.39 -5.55
N ASN A 89 18.68 15.49 -4.79
CA ASN A 89 17.98 14.65 -3.82
C ASN A 89 17.73 15.42 -2.52
N ILE A 90 16.59 16.08 -2.43
CA ILE A 90 16.19 16.87 -1.26
C ILE A 90 15.73 15.97 -0.12
N ILE A 91 15.03 14.89 -0.43
CA ILE A 91 14.50 13.94 0.57
C ILE A 91 15.61 13.25 1.36
N ASN A 92 16.72 12.88 0.68
CA ASN A 92 17.87 12.23 1.29
C ASN A 92 17.49 11.10 2.27
N ARG A 93 16.51 10.26 1.91
CA ARG A 93 15.92 9.16 2.69
C ARG A 93 15.12 9.58 3.93
N ASP A 94 14.90 10.85 4.15
CA ASP A 94 13.95 11.33 5.16
C ASP A 94 12.52 11.26 4.55
N PHE A 95 11.91 10.07 4.67
CA PHE A 95 10.55 9.80 4.19
C PHE A 95 9.48 10.17 5.22
N GLU A 96 9.85 10.74 6.35
CA GLU A 96 8.90 11.20 7.34
C GLU A 96 8.37 12.57 6.97
N ALA A 97 7.08 12.76 7.12
CA ALA A 97 6.39 14.04 6.99
C ALA A 97 5.55 14.27 8.25
N SER A 98 5.55 15.49 8.76
CA SER A 98 4.81 15.86 9.98
C SER A 98 3.34 16.18 9.69
N ALA A 99 3.01 16.51 8.44
CA ALA A 99 1.66 16.82 7.99
C ALA A 99 1.41 16.28 6.56
N PRO A 100 0.13 16.11 6.16
CA PRO A 100 -0.23 15.80 4.79
C PRO A 100 0.29 16.84 3.79
N ASN A 101 0.55 16.40 2.57
CA ASN A 101 0.94 17.24 1.44
C ASN A 101 2.28 18.01 1.63
N GLN A 102 3.18 17.52 2.48
CA GLN A 102 4.54 18.06 2.59
C GLN A 102 5.50 17.35 1.63
N LYS A 103 5.38 16.04 1.52
CA LYS A 103 6.26 15.22 0.70
C LYS A 103 5.44 14.16 -0.03
N TRP A 104 5.51 14.15 -1.34
CA TRP A 104 4.92 13.12 -2.19
C TRP A 104 6.00 12.28 -2.87
N ALA A 105 5.70 11.01 -3.14
CA ALA A 105 6.51 10.12 -3.96
C ALA A 105 5.76 9.69 -5.20
N THR A 106 6.46 9.56 -6.32
CA THR A 106 5.94 8.99 -7.55
C THR A 106 6.96 8.06 -8.20
N ASP A 107 6.47 7.11 -8.98
CA ASP A 107 7.28 6.17 -9.79
C ASP A 107 6.37 5.51 -10.83
N VAL A 108 6.95 4.86 -11.82
CA VAL A 108 6.21 4.07 -12.81
C VAL A 108 6.57 2.61 -12.68
N THR A 109 5.54 1.74 -12.60
CA THR A 109 5.77 0.30 -12.63
C THR A 109 5.07 -0.35 -13.82
N GLN A 110 5.76 -1.28 -14.49
CA GLN A 110 5.17 -2.15 -15.50
C GLN A 110 4.45 -3.33 -14.85
N ILE A 111 3.30 -3.66 -15.38
CA ILE A 111 2.44 -4.79 -15.02
C ILE A 111 2.12 -5.54 -16.31
N ASN A 112 2.28 -6.87 -16.30
CA ASN A 112 1.95 -7.70 -17.45
C ASN A 112 0.68 -8.51 -17.15
N ILE A 113 -0.34 -8.35 -17.99
CA ILE A 113 -1.56 -9.17 -17.96
C ILE A 113 -1.64 -9.92 -19.29
N GLY A 114 -1.39 -11.23 -19.24
CA GLY A 114 -1.18 -12.01 -20.47
C GLY A 114 -0.03 -11.42 -21.31
N SER A 115 -0.30 -11.10 -22.56
CA SER A 115 0.63 -10.46 -23.50
C SER A 115 0.63 -8.92 -23.42
N THR A 116 -0.31 -8.31 -22.71
CA THR A 116 -0.48 -6.86 -22.63
C THR A 116 0.38 -6.26 -21.50
N LYS A 117 1.10 -5.20 -21.82
CA LYS A 117 1.83 -4.40 -20.84
C LYS A 117 0.99 -3.21 -20.41
N LEU A 118 0.90 -3.01 -19.11
CA LEU A 118 0.28 -1.84 -18.49
C LEU A 118 1.32 -1.12 -17.64
N TYR A 119 1.20 0.20 -17.55
CA TYR A 119 2.10 1.06 -16.79
C TYR A 119 1.28 1.86 -15.78
N LEU A 120 1.54 1.64 -14.50
CA LEU A 120 0.89 2.34 -13.40
C LEU A 120 1.81 3.42 -12.86
N SER A 121 1.33 4.66 -12.79
CA SER A 121 2.01 5.80 -12.16
C SER A 121 1.13 6.38 -11.06
N PRO A 122 1.42 6.14 -9.78
CA PRO A 122 0.75 6.75 -8.65
C PRO A 122 1.52 7.94 -8.09
N ILE A 123 0.81 8.85 -7.41
CA ILE A 123 1.37 9.78 -6.42
C ILE A 123 0.98 9.30 -5.04
N LEU A 124 1.96 9.17 -4.14
CA LEU A 124 1.76 8.77 -2.74
C LEU A 124 2.13 9.91 -1.80
N ASP A 125 1.29 10.20 -0.81
CA ASP A 125 1.67 11.06 0.30
C ASP A 125 2.57 10.30 1.29
N MET A 126 3.76 10.82 1.58
CA MET A 126 4.71 10.18 2.49
C MET A 126 4.23 10.22 3.95
N PHE A 127 3.37 11.17 4.33
CA PHE A 127 2.80 11.28 5.66
C PHE A 127 2.04 10.03 6.10
N ASN A 128 1.09 9.58 5.29
CA ASN A 128 0.22 8.45 5.61
C ASN A 128 0.31 7.29 4.60
N GLY A 129 0.97 7.52 3.45
CA GLY A 129 1.05 6.58 2.33
C GLY A 129 -0.27 6.42 1.58
N GLU A 130 -1.12 7.44 1.57
CA GLU A 130 -2.32 7.53 0.73
C GLU A 130 -1.93 7.65 -0.74
N ILE A 131 -2.64 6.96 -1.61
CA ILE A 131 -2.56 7.20 -3.06
C ILE A 131 -3.42 8.43 -3.35
N ILE A 132 -2.77 9.54 -3.68
CA ILE A 132 -3.39 10.84 -3.95
C ILE A 132 -4.11 10.80 -5.29
N SER A 133 -3.38 10.35 -6.31
CA SER A 133 -3.86 10.15 -7.68
C SER A 133 -3.07 9.03 -8.34
N TYR A 134 -3.54 8.56 -9.48
CA TYR A 134 -2.82 7.60 -10.31
C TYR A 134 -3.36 7.63 -11.74
N ASN A 135 -2.53 7.12 -12.65
CA ASN A 135 -2.95 6.77 -13.99
C ASN A 135 -2.43 5.38 -14.35
N ILE A 136 -3.21 4.65 -15.16
CA ILE A 136 -2.80 3.39 -15.78
C ILE A 136 -2.92 3.49 -17.29
N SER A 137 -1.86 3.17 -18.01
CA SER A 137 -1.76 3.32 -19.46
C SER A 137 -1.17 2.06 -20.10
N LYS A 138 -1.46 1.84 -21.40
CA LYS A 138 -0.83 0.79 -22.23
C LYS A 138 0.57 1.20 -22.73
N SER A 139 0.96 2.47 -22.54
CA SER A 139 2.25 3.01 -22.97
C SER A 139 2.85 3.92 -21.89
N PRO A 140 4.16 3.84 -21.60
CA PRO A 140 4.82 4.74 -20.64
C PRO A 140 5.13 6.08 -21.32
N ASN A 141 4.12 6.93 -21.50
CA ASN A 141 4.22 8.22 -22.16
C ASN A 141 4.07 9.38 -21.16
N LEU A 142 4.30 10.61 -21.63
CA LEU A 142 4.16 11.81 -20.81
C LEU A 142 2.70 12.12 -20.45
N GLU A 143 1.77 11.77 -21.31
CA GLU A 143 0.35 11.97 -21.10
C GLU A 143 -0.14 11.26 -19.85
N GLN A 144 0.34 10.02 -19.61
CA GLN A 144 0.10 9.28 -18.37
C GLN A 144 0.52 10.07 -17.13
N ILE A 145 1.70 10.69 -17.18
CA ILE A 145 2.26 11.45 -16.05
C ILE A 145 1.50 12.76 -15.86
N TYR A 146 1.12 13.42 -16.95
CA TYR A 146 0.33 14.67 -16.90
C TYR A 146 -1.06 14.44 -16.31
N ASP A 147 -1.78 13.43 -16.79
CA ASP A 147 -3.11 13.07 -16.24
C ASP A 147 -3.04 12.73 -14.74
N MET A 148 -1.98 12.01 -14.32
CA MET A 148 -1.75 11.71 -12.90
C MET A 148 -1.53 12.99 -12.08
N LEU A 149 -0.74 13.95 -12.57
CA LEU A 149 -0.51 15.24 -11.92
C LEU A 149 -1.78 16.09 -11.87
N ASP A 150 -2.47 16.23 -13.01
CA ASP A 150 -3.68 17.04 -13.14
C ASP A 150 -4.76 16.57 -12.14
N LYS A 151 -4.98 15.25 -12.01
CA LYS A 151 -5.85 14.67 -10.98
C LYS A 151 -5.42 14.99 -9.55
N ALA A 152 -4.12 15.07 -9.29
CA ALA A 152 -3.63 15.45 -7.95
C ALA A 152 -3.87 16.92 -7.66
N PHE A 153 -3.69 17.78 -8.66
CA PHE A 153 -3.88 19.23 -8.57
C PHE A 153 -5.36 19.60 -8.45
N GLU A 154 -6.26 18.89 -9.14
CA GLU A 154 -7.71 19.04 -8.93
C GLU A 154 -8.16 18.70 -7.49
N LYS A 155 -7.46 17.78 -6.84
CA LYS A 155 -7.79 17.37 -5.47
C LYS A 155 -7.30 18.34 -4.41
N TYR A 156 -6.21 19.09 -4.68
CA TYR A 156 -5.56 19.99 -3.72
C TYR A 156 -5.10 21.29 -4.37
N ASP A 157 -5.69 22.41 -3.94
CA ASP A 157 -5.40 23.75 -4.49
C ASP A 157 -4.09 24.37 -3.96
N LYS A 158 -3.64 23.95 -2.76
CA LYS A 158 -2.48 24.55 -2.07
C LYS A 158 -1.38 23.52 -1.92
N LEU A 159 -0.39 23.62 -2.81
CA LEU A 159 0.75 22.69 -2.84
C LEU A 159 2.10 23.42 -2.75
N ASP A 160 2.07 24.72 -2.36
CA ASP A 160 3.28 25.54 -2.23
C ASP A 160 4.30 24.90 -1.31
N GLY A 161 5.51 24.67 -1.81
CA GLY A 161 6.61 24.07 -1.05
C GLY A 161 6.52 22.55 -0.88
N LEU A 162 5.48 21.88 -1.42
CA LEU A 162 5.43 20.42 -1.48
C LEU A 162 6.68 19.88 -2.19
N ILE A 163 7.31 18.86 -1.64
CA ILE A 163 8.41 18.15 -2.30
C ILE A 163 7.85 16.93 -3.04
N LEU A 164 7.96 16.91 -4.37
CA LEU A 164 7.60 15.75 -5.19
C LEU A 164 8.85 14.98 -5.57
N HIS A 165 9.00 13.78 -5.02
CA HIS A 165 10.15 12.91 -5.19
C HIS A 165 9.89 11.79 -6.18
N SER A 166 10.83 11.58 -7.09
CA SER A 166 10.80 10.50 -8.08
C SER A 166 12.16 9.82 -8.23
N ASP A 167 12.20 8.74 -9.01
CA ASP A 167 13.46 8.26 -9.57
C ASP A 167 13.95 9.20 -10.69
N GLN A 168 15.06 8.82 -11.36
CA GLN A 168 15.60 9.54 -12.50
C GLN A 168 14.98 9.07 -13.84
N GLY A 169 13.72 8.66 -13.85
CA GLY A 169 13.01 8.31 -15.07
C GLY A 169 12.95 9.50 -16.05
N TRP A 170 13.06 9.22 -17.36
CA TRP A 170 13.11 10.25 -18.40
C TRP A 170 11.87 11.17 -18.38
N GLN A 171 10.71 10.63 -18.00
CA GLN A 171 9.45 11.37 -17.90
C GLN A 171 9.50 12.50 -16.85
N TYR A 172 10.21 12.29 -15.75
CA TYR A 172 10.37 13.28 -14.68
C TYR A 172 11.46 14.32 -14.98
N GLN A 173 12.30 14.05 -15.97
CA GLN A 173 13.34 14.95 -16.46
C GLN A 173 12.83 15.86 -17.61
N HIS A 174 11.66 15.53 -18.17
CA HIS A 174 11.09 16.26 -19.28
C HIS A 174 10.66 17.68 -18.90
N PHE A 175 10.83 18.63 -19.85
CA PHE A 175 10.52 20.04 -19.63
C PHE A 175 9.05 20.24 -19.21
N GLY A 176 8.09 19.63 -19.91
CA GLY A 176 6.67 19.79 -19.59
C GLY A 176 6.26 19.25 -18.22
N TYR A 177 6.94 18.22 -17.69
CA TYR A 177 6.73 17.77 -16.30
C TYR A 177 7.20 18.85 -15.32
N ARG A 178 8.41 19.38 -15.52
CA ARG A 178 8.98 20.39 -14.64
C ARG A 178 8.15 21.67 -14.63
N GLN A 179 7.73 22.15 -15.82
CA GLN A 179 6.87 23.31 -15.94
C GLN A 179 5.58 23.15 -15.12
N ARG A 180 4.89 21.99 -15.24
CA ARG A 180 3.65 21.72 -14.48
C ARG A 180 3.84 21.78 -12.97
N ILE A 181 4.91 21.21 -12.43
CA ILE A 181 5.16 21.23 -10.98
C ILE A 181 5.63 22.62 -10.52
N GLU A 182 6.37 23.37 -11.34
CA GLU A 182 6.79 24.75 -11.06
C GLU A 182 5.59 25.70 -11.01
N GLU A 183 4.60 25.55 -11.90
CA GLU A 183 3.34 26.33 -11.92
C GLU A 183 2.54 26.16 -10.62
N HIS A 184 2.67 25.06 -9.93
CA HIS A 184 2.06 24.78 -8.62
C HIS A 184 3.02 25.00 -7.44
N HIS A 185 4.16 25.66 -7.65
CA HIS A 185 5.20 25.93 -6.64
C HIS A 185 5.70 24.68 -5.92
N ILE A 186 5.68 23.53 -6.63
CA ILE A 186 6.14 22.23 -6.13
C ILE A 186 7.65 22.09 -6.35
N ILE A 187 8.37 21.61 -5.35
CA ILE A 187 9.81 21.41 -5.38
C ILE A 187 10.12 20.00 -5.89
N GLN A 188 10.83 19.91 -7.00
CA GLN A 188 11.27 18.63 -7.54
C GLN A 188 12.43 18.04 -6.74
N SER A 189 12.35 16.76 -6.39
CA SER A 189 13.43 15.98 -5.81
C SER A 189 13.60 14.67 -6.57
N MET A 190 14.83 14.23 -6.79
CA MET A 190 15.12 12.97 -7.47
C MET A 190 16.06 12.08 -6.66
N SER A 191 15.84 10.77 -6.72
CA SER A 191 16.73 9.77 -6.13
C SER A 191 18.12 9.80 -6.79
N ARG A 192 19.12 9.34 -6.07
CA ARG A 192 20.47 9.16 -6.65
C ARG A 192 20.47 8.01 -7.68
N LYS A 193 21.28 8.13 -8.72
CA LYS A 193 21.36 7.16 -9.81
C LYS A 193 21.64 5.75 -9.28
N GLY A 194 20.76 4.82 -9.64
CA GLY A 194 20.89 3.40 -9.27
C GLY A 194 20.66 3.08 -7.79
N ASN A 195 20.13 4.03 -7.01
CA ASN A 195 19.85 3.83 -5.59
C ASN A 195 18.34 3.67 -5.32
N CYS A 196 17.86 2.41 -5.39
CA CYS A 196 16.48 2.05 -5.16
C CYS A 196 15.97 2.42 -3.74
N LEU A 197 16.86 2.50 -2.75
CA LEU A 197 16.49 2.89 -1.40
C LEU A 197 15.99 4.34 -1.31
N ASP A 198 16.36 5.19 -2.25
CA ASP A 198 15.94 6.58 -2.28
C ASP A 198 14.47 6.74 -2.73
N ASN A 199 13.85 5.74 -3.40
CA ASN A 199 12.43 5.72 -3.79
C ASN A 199 11.61 4.60 -3.11
N ALA A 200 12.01 4.25 -1.89
CA ALA A 200 11.46 3.10 -1.16
C ALA A 200 9.95 3.17 -0.91
N MET A 201 9.35 4.36 -0.86
CA MET A 201 7.91 4.53 -0.61
C MET A 201 7.07 4.00 -1.77
N ALA A 202 7.38 4.40 -3.00
CA ALA A 202 6.68 3.92 -4.19
C ALA A 202 6.95 2.42 -4.43
N GLU A 203 8.21 1.98 -4.28
CA GLU A 203 8.58 0.56 -4.40
C GLU A 203 7.82 -0.33 -3.39
N ASN A 204 7.66 0.15 -2.15
CA ASN A 204 6.90 -0.56 -1.13
C ASN A 204 5.43 -0.70 -1.54
N PHE A 205 4.79 0.37 -2.02
CA PHE A 205 3.42 0.32 -2.51
C PHE A 205 3.29 -0.70 -3.65
N PHE A 206 4.15 -0.65 -4.66
CA PHE A 206 4.12 -1.61 -5.77
C PHE A 206 4.28 -3.05 -5.29
N GLY A 207 5.19 -3.28 -4.36
CA GLY A 207 5.37 -4.61 -3.78
C GLY A 207 4.13 -5.13 -3.03
N ILE A 208 3.43 -4.26 -2.33
CA ILE A 208 2.18 -4.58 -1.63
C ILE A 208 1.07 -4.84 -2.63
N MET A 209 0.83 -3.95 -3.58
CA MET A 209 -0.19 -4.07 -4.61
C MET A 209 0.02 -5.35 -5.44
N LYS A 210 1.23 -5.61 -5.90
CA LYS A 210 1.53 -6.84 -6.64
C LYS A 210 1.25 -8.10 -5.82
N SER A 211 1.55 -8.09 -4.51
CA SER A 211 1.29 -9.24 -3.64
C SER A 211 -0.19 -9.45 -3.31
N GLU A 212 -0.91 -8.35 -3.08
CA GLU A 212 -2.28 -8.39 -2.56
C GLU A 212 -3.34 -8.37 -3.68
N LEU A 213 -2.95 -8.01 -4.91
CA LEU A 213 -3.84 -7.98 -6.08
C LEU A 213 -3.27 -8.82 -7.23
N LEU A 214 -2.15 -8.41 -7.85
CA LEU A 214 -1.66 -8.99 -9.11
C LEU A 214 -1.33 -10.48 -9.01
N TYR A 215 -0.74 -10.93 -7.89
CA TYR A 215 -0.37 -12.34 -7.68
C TYR A 215 -1.39 -13.11 -6.84
N ALA A 216 -2.43 -12.45 -6.38
CA ALA A 216 -3.47 -13.03 -5.55
C ALA A 216 -4.68 -13.48 -6.36
N GLU A 217 -4.91 -12.87 -7.50
CA GLU A 217 -6.06 -13.07 -8.36
C GLU A 217 -5.58 -13.35 -9.80
N GLU A 218 -6.34 -14.09 -10.59
CA GLU A 218 -6.13 -14.29 -12.02
C GLU A 218 -7.01 -13.31 -12.80
N PHE A 219 -6.50 -12.76 -13.90
CA PHE A 219 -7.19 -11.76 -14.69
C PHE A 219 -7.28 -12.21 -16.14
N ASP A 220 -8.48 -12.34 -16.65
CA ASP A 220 -8.77 -12.77 -18.03
C ASP A 220 -8.47 -11.68 -19.06
N SER A 221 -8.46 -10.40 -18.63
CA SER A 221 -8.21 -9.25 -19.51
C SER A 221 -7.53 -8.09 -18.78
N PRO A 222 -6.84 -7.20 -19.53
CA PRO A 222 -6.32 -5.96 -18.98
C PRO A 222 -7.39 -5.07 -18.35
N GLU A 223 -8.57 -5.02 -18.94
CA GLU A 223 -9.72 -4.25 -18.48
C GLU A 223 -10.25 -4.76 -17.12
N ALA A 224 -10.30 -6.09 -16.94
CA ALA A 224 -10.65 -6.71 -15.66
C ALA A 224 -9.63 -6.35 -14.58
N PHE A 225 -8.34 -6.35 -14.90
CA PHE A 225 -7.30 -5.93 -13.99
C PHE A 225 -7.42 -4.44 -13.64
N ILE A 226 -7.67 -3.54 -14.59
CA ILE A 226 -7.81 -2.11 -14.36
C ILE A 226 -8.95 -1.86 -13.37
N LYS A 227 -10.11 -2.47 -13.59
CA LYS A 227 -11.25 -2.37 -12.66
C LYS A 227 -10.88 -2.86 -11.25
N ALA A 228 -10.23 -4.01 -11.16
CA ALA A 228 -9.80 -4.57 -9.87
C ALA A 228 -8.74 -3.68 -9.18
N LEU A 229 -7.88 -2.98 -9.95
CA LEU A 229 -6.91 -2.03 -9.43
C LEU A 229 -7.61 -0.80 -8.85
N ASP A 230 -8.63 -0.25 -9.51
CA ASP A 230 -9.40 0.88 -9.00
C ASP A 230 -10.07 0.53 -7.66
N GLU A 231 -10.75 -0.64 -7.59
CA GLU A 231 -11.33 -1.17 -6.36
C GLU A 231 -10.26 -1.42 -5.27
N TYR A 232 -9.06 -1.88 -5.67
CA TYR A 232 -7.96 -2.11 -4.76
C TYR A 232 -7.39 -0.81 -4.19
N ILE A 233 -7.25 0.24 -4.99
CA ILE A 233 -6.75 1.54 -4.53
C ILE A 233 -7.74 2.18 -3.56
N ASP A 234 -9.04 2.09 -3.84
CA ASP A 234 -10.06 2.51 -2.88
C ASP A 234 -9.95 1.75 -1.55
N TYR A 235 -9.87 0.42 -1.62
CA TYR A 235 -9.65 -0.42 -0.44
C TYR A 235 -8.36 -0.03 0.30
N TYR A 236 -7.25 0.17 -0.43
CA TYR A 236 -5.96 0.52 0.14
C TYR A 236 -6.00 1.85 0.91
N ASN A 237 -6.66 2.84 0.36
CA ASN A 237 -6.79 4.17 0.95
C ASN A 237 -7.76 4.20 2.14
N ASN A 238 -8.92 3.54 2.01
CA ASN A 238 -10.03 3.72 2.93
C ASN A 238 -10.19 2.60 3.98
N LYS A 239 -9.75 1.36 3.66
CA LYS A 239 -10.00 0.18 4.51
C LYS A 239 -8.75 -0.54 4.96
N ARG A 240 -7.66 -0.50 4.18
CA ARG A 240 -6.43 -1.23 4.48
C ARG A 240 -5.66 -0.58 5.63
N ILE A 241 -5.71 -1.17 6.81
CA ILE A 241 -4.99 -0.65 8.00
C ILE A 241 -3.48 -0.88 7.90
N LYS A 242 -2.72 0.06 8.48
CA LYS A 242 -1.25 0.01 8.57
C LYS A 242 -0.81 0.09 10.03
N SER A 243 0.16 -0.74 10.43
CA SER A 243 0.68 -0.74 11.80
C SER A 243 1.31 0.60 12.19
N ARG A 244 2.05 1.23 11.25
CA ARG A 244 2.66 2.57 11.47
C ARG A 244 1.61 3.69 11.64
N LEU A 245 0.38 3.48 11.18
CA LEU A 245 -0.73 4.42 11.31
C LEU A 245 -1.66 4.06 12.49
N LYS A 246 -1.11 3.44 13.52
CA LYS A 246 -1.85 3.04 14.74
C LYS A 246 -3.08 2.17 14.43
N GLY A 247 -2.99 1.31 13.41
CA GLY A 247 -4.09 0.43 12.99
C GLY A 247 -5.21 1.14 12.22
N LYS A 248 -4.93 2.29 11.62
CA LYS A 248 -5.85 3.03 10.75
C LYS A 248 -5.47 2.87 9.28
N SER A 249 -6.44 3.11 8.39
CA SER A 249 -6.16 3.26 6.96
C SER A 249 -5.51 4.62 6.67
N PRO A 250 -4.89 4.81 5.49
CA PRO A 250 -4.32 6.11 5.12
C PRO A 250 -5.28 7.27 5.30
N VAL A 251 -6.48 7.19 4.72
CA VAL A 251 -7.48 8.27 4.80
C VAL A 251 -7.96 8.48 6.24
N GLN A 252 -8.27 7.42 6.98
CA GLN A 252 -8.67 7.55 8.40
C GLN A 252 -7.58 8.26 9.22
N TYR A 253 -6.32 7.94 8.99
CA TYR A 253 -5.21 8.57 9.70
C TYR A 253 -5.08 10.06 9.36
N ARG A 254 -5.22 10.44 8.07
CA ARG A 254 -5.23 11.84 7.63
C ARG A 254 -6.35 12.63 8.30
N THR A 255 -7.58 12.10 8.26
CA THR A 255 -8.75 12.77 8.85
C THR A 255 -8.56 13.04 10.34
N LEU A 256 -8.07 12.04 11.08
CA LEU A 256 -7.81 12.19 12.52
C LEU A 256 -6.69 13.21 12.82
N SER A 257 -5.68 13.33 11.96
CA SER A 257 -4.60 14.31 12.15
C SER A 257 -5.00 15.76 11.87
N GLN A 258 -6.12 15.98 11.18
CA GLN A 258 -6.66 17.31 10.88
C GLN A 258 -7.65 17.81 11.93
N ILE A 259 -8.16 16.93 12.79
CA ILE A 259 -9.15 17.24 13.83
C ILE A 259 -8.47 17.49 15.20
N GLY A 260 -7.24 16.99 15.40
CA GLY A 260 -6.47 17.16 16.63
C GLY A 260 -5.41 18.23 16.50
#